data_28a0c6f5c9f6cd22161677cc7358825d
#
_entry.id   28a0c6f5c9f6cd22161677cc7358825d
#
_cell.length_a   1.000
_cell.length_b   1.000
_cell.length_c   1.000
_cell.angle_alpha   90.00
_cell.angle_beta   90.00
_cell.angle_gamma   90.00
#
_symmetry.space_group_name_H-M   'P 1'
#
loop_
_entity.id
_entity.type
_entity.pdbx_description
1 polymer ?
#
loop_
_entity_poly.entity_id
_entity_poly.type
_entity_poly.pdbx_seq_one_letter_code
_entity_poly.pdbx_strand_id
1 'polypeptide(L)'
;RGMRLVREPGEIAQAIAGARREAQSAFGDGTLMLERLIDNGRHIEIQVFADAHGHAVHLGERDCTAQRRRQKVIEESPSPVVNPAMREAMGRDAVAAALAVGYRGAGTVEFIVDADLKHYFLEMNTRLQVEHPVTEMVTGLDLVEWQLRVAAGQPLPLAQAEVRLSGHAIEARLYAEDPYAGFAPQTGTVRRWRPQHALHAGVRIDAGIEEGSEVSPWYDPMVAKVIAHGRDRDDAIRRLRAALQNTPLLGLRNNGRFLADLVDHPAFRNAAMTTTLIDQWQEAGEPLLQRPVPGDDLWCLAAATFALQDGPGWRANSVAAYGIPLQCEDSNHTLRVQPDRTGLVRVELGTQRHEVRIFGFDDGALRYEMDGVRRQALACIHESELHLAVAGSVHVFREVSAFPNRDAAQDATRARAPVAGKVTQVQVAVGDAVALGQALVCVEAMKMEMWLSAQAAGRVTVVHAQAGDQVESGALLVEIELENNTET
;
A
#
# COMPACT_ATOMS: atom_id res chain seq x y z
N ARG A 1 -12.68 -16.12 1.39
CA ARG A 1 -12.40 -17.29 0.52
C ARG A 1 -13.72 -17.94 0.10
N GLY A 2 -13.76 -18.65 -1.03
CA GLY A 2 -14.92 -19.42 -1.48
C GLY A 2 -16.00 -18.64 -2.23
N MET A 3 -15.91 -17.32 -2.33
CA MET A 3 -16.86 -16.52 -3.10
C MET A 3 -16.61 -16.66 -4.60
N ARG A 4 -17.70 -16.80 -5.37
CA ARG A 4 -17.68 -16.86 -6.84
C ARG A 4 -18.63 -15.82 -7.40
N LEU A 5 -18.14 -15.01 -8.31
CA LEU A 5 -18.95 -14.09 -9.08
C LEU A 5 -19.58 -14.87 -10.23
N VAL A 6 -20.88 -14.71 -10.42
CA VAL A 6 -21.64 -15.33 -11.52
C VAL A 6 -22.41 -14.24 -12.23
N ARG A 7 -22.14 -14.06 -13.51
CA ARG A 7 -22.84 -13.07 -14.35
C ARG A 7 -23.84 -13.73 -15.31
N GLU A 8 -23.54 -14.95 -15.73
CA GLU A 8 -24.36 -15.68 -16.70
C GLU A 8 -24.96 -16.94 -16.07
N PRO A 9 -26.23 -17.28 -16.36
CA PRO A 9 -26.88 -18.47 -15.80
C PRO A 9 -26.13 -19.78 -16.07
N GLY A 10 -25.41 -19.88 -17.18
CA GLY A 10 -24.62 -21.07 -17.54
C GLY A 10 -23.44 -21.36 -16.61
N GLU A 11 -22.96 -20.36 -15.88
CA GLU A 11 -21.81 -20.47 -14.96
C GLU A 11 -22.20 -21.02 -13.58
N ILE A 12 -23.50 -20.95 -13.22
CA ILE A 12 -23.99 -21.22 -11.86
C ILE A 12 -23.55 -22.61 -11.37
N ALA A 13 -23.73 -23.67 -12.19
CA ALA A 13 -23.43 -25.03 -11.78
C ALA A 13 -21.94 -25.23 -11.44
N GLN A 14 -21.06 -24.68 -12.26
CA GLN A 14 -19.61 -24.75 -12.06
C GLN A 14 -19.17 -23.92 -10.84
N ALA A 15 -19.73 -22.72 -10.69
CA ALA A 15 -19.44 -21.83 -9.57
C ALA A 15 -19.86 -22.46 -8.23
N ILE A 16 -21.06 -23.04 -8.14
CA ILE A 16 -21.56 -23.75 -6.96
C ILE A 16 -20.65 -24.95 -6.63
N ALA A 17 -20.31 -25.79 -7.63
CA ALA A 17 -19.44 -26.96 -7.41
C ALA A 17 -18.05 -26.55 -6.89
N GLY A 18 -17.48 -25.47 -7.46
CA GLY A 18 -16.18 -24.93 -7.04
C GLY A 18 -16.22 -24.35 -5.63
N ALA A 19 -17.18 -23.48 -5.35
CA ALA A 19 -17.35 -22.85 -4.03
C ALA A 19 -17.59 -23.90 -2.93
N ARG A 20 -18.42 -24.93 -3.20
CA ARG A 20 -18.72 -26.00 -2.24
C ARG A 20 -17.49 -26.82 -1.90
N ARG A 21 -16.66 -27.18 -2.88
CA ARG A 21 -15.41 -27.93 -2.63
C ARG A 21 -14.45 -27.12 -1.77
N GLU A 22 -14.31 -25.82 -2.07
CA GLU A 22 -13.44 -24.94 -1.32
C GLU A 22 -13.93 -24.73 0.12
N ALA A 23 -15.24 -24.49 0.30
CA ALA A 23 -15.85 -24.36 1.63
C ALA A 23 -15.70 -25.65 2.45
N GLN A 24 -15.97 -26.81 1.84
CA GLN A 24 -15.78 -28.11 2.50
C GLN A 24 -14.34 -28.34 2.93
N SER A 25 -13.38 -27.98 2.09
CA SER A 25 -11.95 -28.12 2.41
C SER A 25 -11.47 -27.16 3.48
N ALA A 26 -11.94 -25.89 3.45
CA ALA A 26 -11.47 -24.85 4.35
C ALA A 26 -12.18 -24.83 5.71
N PHE A 27 -13.47 -25.17 5.75
CA PHE A 27 -14.33 -25.01 6.93
C PHE A 27 -14.98 -26.32 7.39
N GLY A 28 -14.83 -27.42 6.64
CA GLY A 28 -15.50 -28.68 6.94
C GLY A 28 -17.01 -28.66 6.64
N ASP A 29 -17.54 -27.57 6.07
CA ASP A 29 -18.95 -27.40 5.70
C ASP A 29 -19.05 -26.83 4.29
N GLY A 30 -19.82 -27.50 3.43
CA GLY A 30 -20.05 -27.10 2.04
C GLY A 30 -21.33 -26.31 1.82
N THR A 31 -21.98 -25.80 2.88
CA THR A 31 -23.18 -24.94 2.78
C THR A 31 -22.83 -23.64 2.07
N LEU A 32 -23.67 -23.22 1.14
CA LEU A 32 -23.48 -22.00 0.34
C LEU A 32 -24.69 -21.07 0.49
N MET A 33 -24.39 -19.77 0.36
CA MET A 33 -25.41 -18.72 0.25
C MET A 33 -25.29 -18.04 -1.12
N LEU A 34 -26.41 -17.63 -1.69
CA LEU A 34 -26.47 -16.80 -2.90
C LEU A 34 -26.92 -15.41 -2.54
N GLU A 35 -26.19 -14.42 -3.03
CA GLU A 35 -26.50 -13.01 -2.79
C GLU A 35 -26.66 -12.27 -4.11
N ARG A 36 -27.46 -11.22 -4.12
CA ARG A 36 -27.57 -10.31 -5.24
C ARG A 36 -26.28 -9.54 -5.40
N LEU A 37 -25.69 -9.56 -6.61
CA LEU A 37 -24.57 -8.71 -6.96
C LEU A 37 -25.04 -7.26 -7.18
N ILE A 38 -24.37 -6.32 -6.55
CA ILE A 38 -24.51 -4.89 -6.83
C ILE A 38 -23.22 -4.44 -7.53
N ASP A 39 -23.32 -4.18 -8.82
CA ASP A 39 -22.20 -3.69 -9.63
C ASP A 39 -21.93 -2.22 -9.32
N ASN A 40 -20.63 -1.84 -9.29
CA ASN A 40 -20.17 -0.47 -9.07
C ASN A 40 -20.78 0.18 -7.82
N GLY A 41 -21.07 -0.63 -6.80
CA GLY A 41 -21.62 -0.17 -5.54
C GLY A 41 -20.60 0.64 -4.72
N ARG A 42 -21.11 1.31 -3.71
CA ARG A 42 -20.31 1.96 -2.67
C ARG A 42 -20.37 1.13 -1.40
N HIS A 43 -19.24 1.08 -0.70
CA HIS A 43 -19.16 0.44 0.60
C HIS A 43 -19.32 1.49 1.71
N ILE A 44 -20.50 1.53 2.30
CA ILE A 44 -20.84 2.42 3.41
C ILE A 44 -21.10 1.57 4.65
N GLU A 45 -20.58 2.00 5.77
CA GLU A 45 -20.73 1.26 7.02
C GLU A 45 -21.13 2.17 8.17
N ILE A 46 -21.86 1.63 9.15
CA ILE A 46 -22.34 2.37 10.31
C ILE A 46 -21.61 1.86 11.56
N GLN A 47 -20.92 2.76 12.27
CA GLN A 47 -20.39 2.46 13.60
C GLN A 47 -21.53 2.37 14.59
N VAL A 48 -21.72 1.21 15.19
CA VAL A 48 -22.65 1.02 16.30
C VAL A 48 -21.90 0.80 17.61
N PHE A 49 -22.54 1.18 18.71
CA PHE A 49 -22.08 0.89 20.05
C PHE A 49 -23.26 0.51 20.92
N ALA A 50 -23.15 -0.60 21.68
CA ALA A 50 -24.22 -1.09 22.53
C ALA A 50 -23.70 -1.45 23.92
N ASP A 51 -24.55 -1.30 24.96
CA ASP A 51 -24.21 -1.62 26.34
C ASP A 51 -24.95 -2.90 26.85
N ALA A 52 -24.70 -3.25 28.11
CA ALA A 52 -25.36 -4.38 28.75
C ALA A 52 -26.77 -4.06 29.26
N HIS A 53 -27.22 -2.79 29.15
CA HIS A 53 -28.50 -2.30 29.66
C HIS A 53 -29.59 -2.22 28.59
N GLY A 54 -29.28 -2.67 27.36
CA GLY A 54 -30.21 -2.67 26.23
C GLY A 54 -30.23 -1.37 25.43
N HIS A 55 -29.22 -0.50 25.62
CA HIS A 55 -29.07 0.72 24.84
C HIS A 55 -28.08 0.48 23.68
N ALA A 56 -28.40 1.06 22.55
CA ALA A 56 -27.51 1.09 21.43
C ALA A 56 -27.58 2.44 20.68
N VAL A 57 -26.47 2.93 20.18
CA VAL A 57 -26.37 4.15 19.38
C VAL A 57 -25.57 3.89 18.12
N HIS A 58 -25.79 4.71 17.09
CA HIS A 58 -24.88 4.80 15.97
C HIS A 58 -24.09 6.12 16.01
N LEU A 59 -22.84 6.07 15.57
CA LEU A 59 -21.90 7.19 15.59
C LEU A 59 -21.63 7.76 14.17
N GLY A 60 -22.62 7.62 13.29
CA GLY A 60 -22.52 8.01 11.90
C GLY A 60 -21.91 6.93 11.02
N GLU A 61 -21.76 7.28 9.75
CA GLU A 61 -21.21 6.39 8.73
C GLU A 61 -19.77 6.68 8.42
N ARG A 62 -19.11 5.66 7.84
CA ARG A 62 -17.86 5.74 7.11
C ARG A 62 -18.07 5.29 5.68
N ASP A 63 -17.37 5.93 4.76
CA ASP A 63 -17.30 5.52 3.35
C ASP A 63 -15.97 4.80 3.12
N CYS A 64 -16.04 3.51 2.83
CA CYS A 64 -14.89 2.62 2.61
C CYS A 64 -14.81 2.17 1.14
N THR A 65 -15.34 2.98 0.23
CA THR A 65 -15.47 2.63 -1.19
C THR A 65 -14.13 2.56 -1.92
N ALA A 66 -13.13 3.37 -1.51
CA ALA A 66 -11.80 3.31 -2.10
C ALA A 66 -11.08 2.04 -1.61
N GLN A 67 -11.21 0.97 -2.37
CA GLN A 67 -10.69 -0.36 -2.06
C GLN A 67 -10.16 -1.07 -3.30
N ARG A 68 -9.28 -2.04 -3.11
CA ARG A 68 -8.75 -2.94 -4.13
C ARG A 68 -8.98 -4.39 -3.71
N ARG A 69 -9.59 -5.20 -4.56
CA ARG A 69 -9.89 -6.61 -4.25
C ARG A 69 -10.50 -6.79 -2.85
N ARG A 70 -11.40 -5.87 -2.47
CA ARG A 70 -12.07 -5.82 -1.15
C ARG A 70 -11.16 -5.44 0.03
N GLN A 71 -9.92 -5.02 -0.22
CA GLN A 71 -9.04 -4.43 0.77
C GLN A 71 -9.25 -2.92 0.76
N LYS A 72 -9.73 -2.37 1.87
CA LYS A 72 -9.92 -0.93 2.06
C LYS A 72 -8.55 -0.23 1.99
N VAL A 73 -8.50 0.92 1.34
CA VAL A 73 -7.26 1.70 1.10
C VAL A 73 -7.38 3.12 1.65
N ILE A 74 -8.55 3.75 1.44
CA ILE A 74 -8.92 5.05 2.02
C ILE A 74 -10.33 4.94 2.57
N GLU A 75 -10.52 5.46 3.76
CA GLU A 75 -11.82 5.58 4.44
C GLU A 75 -12.08 7.04 4.82
N GLU A 76 -13.33 7.46 4.76
CA GLU A 76 -13.72 8.83 5.14
C GLU A 76 -15.02 8.86 5.96
N SER A 77 -15.15 9.86 6.80
CA SER A 77 -16.36 10.16 7.56
C SER A 77 -16.56 11.69 7.65
N PRO A 78 -17.81 12.16 7.44
CA PRO A 78 -18.95 11.44 6.89
C PRO A 78 -18.78 11.09 5.41
N SER A 79 -19.61 10.20 4.87
CA SER A 79 -19.61 9.89 3.44
C SER A 79 -20.04 11.09 2.60
N PRO A 80 -19.36 11.38 1.47
CA PRO A 80 -19.72 12.50 0.61
C PRO A 80 -21.03 12.31 -0.16
N VAL A 81 -21.60 11.10 -0.16
CA VAL A 81 -22.85 10.79 -0.88
C VAL A 81 -24.05 10.55 0.05
N VAL A 82 -23.82 10.36 1.34
CA VAL A 82 -24.87 10.07 2.32
C VAL A 82 -25.47 11.39 2.81
N ASN A 83 -26.74 11.60 2.48
CA ASN A 83 -27.50 12.73 3.01
C ASN A 83 -28.05 12.43 4.42
N PRO A 84 -28.56 13.45 5.17
CA PRO A 84 -29.06 13.24 6.54
C PRO A 84 -30.18 12.21 6.67
N ALA A 85 -31.10 12.12 5.70
CA ALA A 85 -32.20 11.16 5.74
C ALA A 85 -31.70 9.73 5.55
N MET A 86 -30.75 9.52 4.64
CA MET A 86 -30.11 8.22 4.42
C MET A 86 -29.29 7.80 5.65
N ARG A 87 -28.51 8.72 6.26
CA ARG A 87 -27.76 8.47 7.49
C ARG A 87 -28.67 7.98 8.61
N GLU A 88 -29.80 8.65 8.79
CA GLU A 88 -30.79 8.28 9.81
C GLU A 88 -31.40 6.91 9.52
N ALA A 89 -31.72 6.59 8.26
CA ALA A 89 -32.26 5.29 7.88
C ALA A 89 -31.25 4.16 8.13
N MET A 90 -30.03 4.31 7.61
CA MET A 90 -28.95 3.33 7.80
C MET A 90 -28.59 3.16 9.28
N GLY A 91 -28.57 4.27 10.03
CA GLY A 91 -28.29 4.26 11.48
C GLY A 91 -29.35 3.47 12.26
N ARG A 92 -30.64 3.67 11.96
CA ARG A 92 -31.73 2.89 12.56
C ARG A 92 -31.64 1.40 12.23
N ASP A 93 -31.37 1.07 10.97
CA ASP A 93 -31.24 -0.33 10.53
C ASP A 93 -30.05 -1.01 11.24
N ALA A 94 -28.90 -0.31 11.37
CA ALA A 94 -27.72 -0.80 12.05
C ALA A 94 -27.96 -1.01 13.56
N VAL A 95 -28.61 -0.06 14.23
CA VAL A 95 -28.97 -0.19 15.65
C VAL A 95 -29.97 -1.33 15.86
N ALA A 96 -30.99 -1.46 14.98
CA ALA A 96 -31.94 -2.56 15.04
C ALA A 96 -31.26 -3.93 14.89
N ALA A 97 -30.30 -4.05 13.94
CA ALA A 97 -29.52 -5.28 13.76
C ALA A 97 -28.72 -5.63 15.03
N ALA A 98 -28.04 -4.64 15.64
CA ALA A 98 -27.26 -4.85 16.86
C ALA A 98 -28.16 -5.29 18.05
N LEU A 99 -29.29 -4.63 18.22
CA LEU A 99 -30.23 -4.97 19.31
C LEU A 99 -30.88 -6.35 19.12
N ALA A 100 -31.18 -6.74 17.88
CA ALA A 100 -31.81 -8.03 17.57
C ALA A 100 -30.93 -9.23 18.00
N VAL A 101 -29.63 -9.07 18.05
CA VAL A 101 -28.67 -10.12 18.47
C VAL A 101 -28.12 -9.90 19.88
N GLY A 102 -28.66 -8.91 20.61
CA GLY A 102 -28.18 -8.57 21.96
C GLY A 102 -26.70 -8.15 21.98
N TYR A 103 -26.25 -7.44 20.96
CA TYR A 103 -24.85 -7.04 20.80
C TYR A 103 -24.38 -6.14 21.93
N ARG A 104 -23.07 -6.22 22.28
CA ARG A 104 -22.42 -5.37 23.29
C ARG A 104 -21.03 -4.95 22.82
N GLY A 105 -20.68 -3.68 23.07
CA GLY A 105 -19.41 -3.08 22.67
C GLY A 105 -19.46 -2.41 21.31
N ALA A 106 -18.27 -2.16 20.75
CA ALA A 106 -18.10 -1.57 19.42
C ALA A 106 -18.38 -2.59 18.33
N GLY A 107 -19.24 -2.25 17.40
CA GLY A 107 -19.53 -3.06 16.21
C GLY A 107 -19.75 -2.18 15.00
N THR A 108 -19.69 -2.77 13.81
CA THR A 108 -19.92 -2.07 12.57
C THR A 108 -20.86 -2.87 11.69
N VAL A 109 -21.90 -2.21 11.19
CA VAL A 109 -22.81 -2.80 10.21
C VAL A 109 -22.45 -2.27 8.83
N GLU A 110 -22.06 -3.16 7.95
CA GLU A 110 -21.64 -2.84 6.58
C GLU A 110 -22.79 -2.96 5.61
N PHE A 111 -22.84 -2.01 4.66
CA PHE A 111 -23.82 -1.94 3.60
C PHE A 111 -23.15 -1.75 2.26
N ILE A 112 -23.74 -2.34 1.21
CA ILE A 112 -23.48 -1.96 -0.16
C ILE A 112 -24.57 -0.99 -0.61
N VAL A 113 -24.18 0.13 -1.22
CA VAL A 113 -25.08 1.17 -1.71
C VAL A 113 -24.99 1.21 -3.22
N ASP A 114 -26.13 1.10 -3.89
CA ASP A 114 -26.21 1.13 -5.36
C ASP A 114 -26.19 2.57 -5.91
N ALA A 115 -26.25 2.70 -7.23
CA ALA A 115 -26.24 3.99 -7.92
C ALA A 115 -27.47 4.87 -7.61
N ASP A 116 -28.58 4.26 -7.19
CA ASP A 116 -29.81 4.96 -6.80
C ASP A 116 -29.80 5.34 -5.29
N LEU A 117 -28.65 5.19 -4.63
CA LEU A 117 -28.43 5.41 -3.20
C LEU A 117 -29.29 4.51 -2.30
N LYS A 118 -29.70 3.36 -2.80
CA LYS A 118 -30.38 2.36 -1.99
C LYS A 118 -29.33 1.49 -1.31
N HIS A 119 -29.42 1.37 0.02
CA HIS A 119 -28.53 0.54 0.83
C HIS A 119 -29.06 -0.87 1.02
N TYR A 120 -28.15 -1.83 1.04
CA TYR A 120 -28.41 -3.25 1.29
C TYR A 120 -27.46 -3.75 2.35
N PHE A 121 -27.97 -4.46 3.35
CA PHE A 121 -27.15 -5.07 4.39
C PHE A 121 -26.14 -6.04 3.77
N LEU A 122 -24.88 -5.96 4.19
CA LEU A 122 -23.81 -6.85 3.77
C LEU A 122 -23.43 -7.79 4.92
N GLU A 123 -22.89 -7.25 6.00
CA GLU A 123 -22.50 -8.02 7.19
C GLU A 123 -22.40 -7.14 8.44
N MET A 124 -22.22 -7.78 9.60
CA MET A 124 -21.87 -7.09 10.83
C MET A 124 -20.50 -7.55 11.32
N ASN A 125 -19.59 -6.62 11.49
CA ASN A 125 -18.31 -6.86 12.11
C ASN A 125 -18.41 -6.65 13.63
N THR A 126 -18.25 -7.75 14.39
CA THR A 126 -18.43 -7.77 15.83
C THR A 126 -17.14 -7.41 16.58
N ARG A 127 -16.50 -6.35 16.18
CA ARG A 127 -15.22 -5.84 16.70
C ARG A 127 -15.05 -4.37 16.37
N LEU A 128 -14.09 -3.72 17.03
CA LEU A 128 -13.58 -2.44 16.56
C LEU A 128 -12.85 -2.64 15.22
N GLN A 129 -13.09 -1.75 14.27
CA GLN A 129 -12.44 -1.82 12.96
C GLN A 129 -11.20 -0.92 12.87
N VAL A 130 -10.36 -1.15 11.85
CA VAL A 130 -9.13 -0.40 11.60
C VAL A 130 -9.43 1.08 11.43
N GLU A 131 -10.50 1.39 10.70
CA GLU A 131 -10.94 2.72 10.28
C GLU A 131 -11.75 3.50 11.34
N HIS A 132 -11.84 3.02 12.58
CA HIS A 132 -12.52 3.74 13.67
C HIS A 132 -11.99 5.16 13.92
N PRO A 133 -10.71 5.49 13.63
CA PRO A 133 -10.18 6.83 13.88
C PRO A 133 -10.92 7.94 13.13
N VAL A 134 -11.46 7.68 11.92
CA VAL A 134 -12.22 8.74 11.23
C VAL A 134 -13.51 9.07 11.97
N THR A 135 -14.15 8.08 12.60
CA THR A 135 -15.31 8.30 13.48
C THR A 135 -14.91 9.07 14.74
N GLU A 136 -13.80 8.71 15.39
CA GLU A 136 -13.28 9.43 16.55
C GLU A 136 -12.98 10.88 16.23
N MET A 137 -12.36 11.16 15.09
CA MET A 137 -11.98 12.52 14.68
C MET A 137 -13.19 13.42 14.40
N VAL A 138 -14.29 12.88 13.85
CA VAL A 138 -15.49 13.68 13.56
C VAL A 138 -16.45 13.77 14.74
N THR A 139 -16.40 12.83 15.68
CA THR A 139 -17.28 12.82 16.87
C THR A 139 -16.62 13.42 18.10
N GLY A 140 -15.29 13.42 18.16
CA GLY A 140 -14.52 13.78 19.36
C GLY A 140 -14.57 12.71 20.47
N LEU A 141 -14.97 11.47 20.14
CA LEU A 141 -15.10 10.36 21.09
C LEU A 141 -13.88 9.45 21.03
N ASP A 142 -13.57 8.77 22.15
CA ASP A 142 -12.61 7.68 22.23
C ASP A 142 -13.36 6.34 22.28
N LEU A 143 -13.36 5.61 21.18
CA LEU A 143 -14.10 4.35 21.07
C LEU A 143 -13.47 3.21 21.88
N VAL A 144 -12.17 3.26 22.10
CA VAL A 144 -11.45 2.29 22.94
C VAL A 144 -11.82 2.52 24.41
N GLU A 145 -11.87 3.77 24.86
CA GLU A 145 -12.37 4.11 26.20
C GLU A 145 -13.80 3.62 26.39
N TRP A 146 -14.66 3.79 25.38
CA TRP A 146 -16.04 3.30 25.45
C TRP A 146 -16.11 1.77 25.56
N GLN A 147 -15.23 1.04 24.84
CA GLN A 147 -15.15 -0.42 24.98
C GLN A 147 -14.81 -0.83 26.43
N LEU A 148 -13.84 -0.15 27.04
CA LEU A 148 -13.46 -0.42 28.44
C LEU A 148 -14.59 -0.11 29.43
N ARG A 149 -15.30 1.01 29.25
CA ARG A 149 -16.43 1.39 30.07
C ARG A 149 -17.58 0.38 29.98
N VAL A 150 -17.96 -0.01 28.76
CA VAL A 150 -19.03 -0.99 28.54
C VAL A 150 -18.62 -2.38 29.07
N ALA A 151 -17.38 -2.79 28.89
CA ALA A 151 -16.86 -4.04 29.45
C ALA A 151 -16.87 -4.04 31.00
N ALA A 152 -16.69 -2.86 31.61
CA ALA A 152 -16.83 -2.66 33.06
C ALA A 152 -18.30 -2.59 33.53
N GLY A 153 -19.29 -2.80 32.63
CA GLY A 153 -20.71 -2.78 32.95
C GLY A 153 -21.35 -1.39 33.05
N GLN A 154 -20.63 -0.35 32.62
CA GLN A 154 -21.17 1.02 32.58
C GLN A 154 -22.15 1.19 31.40
N PRO A 155 -23.18 2.06 31.55
CA PRO A 155 -24.04 2.44 30.43
C PRO A 155 -23.26 3.26 29.40
N LEU A 156 -23.83 3.36 28.19
CA LEU A 156 -23.26 4.26 27.15
C LEU A 156 -23.13 5.69 27.66
N PRO A 157 -22.02 6.39 27.38
CA PRO A 157 -21.79 7.76 27.87
C PRO A 157 -22.72 8.81 27.24
N LEU A 158 -23.31 8.54 26.07
CA LEU A 158 -24.18 9.46 25.33
C LEU A 158 -25.42 8.76 24.82
N ALA A 159 -26.51 9.49 24.78
CA ALA A 159 -27.73 9.08 24.05
C ALA A 159 -27.57 9.46 22.55
N GLN A 160 -28.35 8.81 21.67
CA GLN A 160 -28.31 9.06 20.22
C GLN A 160 -28.47 10.55 19.87
N ALA A 161 -29.34 11.27 20.55
CA ALA A 161 -29.60 12.68 20.31
C ALA A 161 -28.42 13.62 20.66
N GLU A 162 -27.41 13.11 21.37
CA GLU A 162 -26.22 13.86 21.79
C GLU A 162 -25.04 13.65 20.85
N VAL A 163 -25.09 12.62 20.00
CA VAL A 163 -24.04 12.38 19.00
C VAL A 163 -23.99 13.53 17.99
N ARG A 164 -22.81 14.08 17.79
CA ARG A 164 -22.56 15.17 16.83
C ARG A 164 -21.41 14.80 15.92
N LEU A 165 -21.55 15.13 14.64
CA LEU A 165 -20.47 15.04 13.66
C LEU A 165 -19.98 16.44 13.34
N SER A 166 -18.66 16.65 13.33
CA SER A 166 -18.02 17.93 13.05
C SER A 166 -16.87 17.78 12.06
N GLY A 167 -16.85 18.59 11.01
CA GLY A 167 -15.82 18.54 10.00
C GLY A 167 -15.89 17.30 9.13
N HIS A 168 -14.73 16.89 8.63
CA HIS A 168 -14.55 15.71 7.78
C HIS A 168 -13.21 15.05 8.08
N ALA A 169 -13.17 13.75 8.22
CA ALA A 169 -11.95 13.00 8.45
C ALA A 169 -11.71 11.96 7.35
N ILE A 170 -10.46 11.79 6.95
CA ILE A 170 -10.04 10.81 5.96
C ILE A 170 -8.85 10.05 6.52
N GLU A 171 -8.91 8.72 6.47
CA GLU A 171 -7.83 7.81 6.82
C GLU A 171 -7.26 7.18 5.55
N ALA A 172 -5.93 7.07 5.48
CA ALA A 172 -5.23 6.32 4.44
C ALA A 172 -4.39 5.22 5.09
N ARG A 173 -4.53 4.00 4.60
CA ARG A 173 -3.78 2.84 5.09
C ARG A 173 -2.44 2.73 4.38
N LEU A 174 -1.35 2.95 5.11
CA LEU A 174 0.00 2.77 4.60
C LEU A 174 0.36 1.28 4.64
N TYR A 175 0.53 0.69 3.48
CA TYR A 175 0.90 -0.70 3.29
C TYR A 175 2.33 -0.84 2.74
N ALA A 176 3.07 -1.82 3.22
CA ALA A 176 4.30 -2.30 2.60
C ALA A 176 3.96 -3.13 1.36
N GLU A 177 3.51 -2.46 0.31
CA GLU A 177 3.08 -3.02 -0.97
C GLU A 177 3.60 -2.15 -2.11
N ASP A 178 3.89 -2.76 -3.25
CA ASP A 178 4.28 -2.03 -4.46
C ASP A 178 3.06 -1.85 -5.39
N PRO A 179 2.39 -0.69 -5.39
CA PRO A 179 1.20 -0.46 -6.20
C PRO A 179 1.47 -0.53 -7.70
N TYR A 180 2.71 -0.32 -8.11
CA TYR A 180 3.14 -0.32 -9.52
C TYR A 180 3.54 -1.72 -10.02
N ALA A 181 3.57 -2.70 -9.12
CA ALA A 181 3.81 -4.12 -9.42
C ALA A 181 2.64 -4.98 -8.92
N GLY A 182 1.40 -4.58 -9.23
CA GLY A 182 0.20 -5.32 -8.85
C GLY A 182 -0.07 -5.36 -7.34
N PHE A 183 0.47 -4.40 -6.58
CA PHE A 183 0.40 -4.33 -5.12
C PHE A 183 1.06 -5.54 -4.44
N ALA A 184 2.16 -6.01 -5.02
CA ALA A 184 2.94 -7.09 -4.41
C ALA A 184 3.43 -6.67 -3.01
N PRO A 185 3.24 -7.52 -1.98
CA PRO A 185 3.69 -7.23 -0.63
C PRO A 185 5.22 -7.12 -0.59
N GLN A 186 5.71 -6.25 0.28
CA GLN A 186 7.12 -5.94 0.42
C GLN A 186 7.60 -6.25 1.83
N THR A 187 8.82 -6.74 1.93
CA THR A 187 9.51 -6.98 3.21
C THR A 187 10.80 -6.17 3.25
N GLY A 188 11.32 -5.92 4.42
CA GLY A 188 12.59 -5.22 4.60
C GLY A 188 12.62 -4.33 5.83
N THR A 189 13.75 -3.64 5.98
CA THR A 189 14.01 -2.77 7.13
C THR A 189 13.49 -1.36 6.88
N VAL A 190 12.79 -0.80 7.84
CA VAL A 190 12.42 0.61 7.89
C VAL A 190 13.68 1.45 8.13
N ARG A 191 14.19 2.10 7.09
CA ARG A 191 15.42 2.91 7.19
C ARG A 191 15.15 4.31 7.74
N ARG A 192 13.99 4.89 7.39
CA ARG A 192 13.56 6.19 7.89
C ARG A 192 12.03 6.24 7.98
N TRP A 193 11.55 6.61 9.17
CA TRP A 193 10.14 6.86 9.44
C TRP A 193 9.99 7.91 10.55
N ARG A 194 9.54 9.13 10.22
CA ARG A 194 9.44 10.29 11.13
C ARG A 194 8.02 10.88 11.10
N PRO A 195 7.02 10.13 11.58
CA PRO A 195 5.62 10.59 11.55
C PRO A 195 5.38 11.87 12.33
N GLN A 196 6.20 12.16 13.36
CA GLN A 196 6.11 13.38 14.16
C GLN A 196 6.24 14.67 13.31
N HIS A 197 6.87 14.63 12.15
CA HIS A 197 7.02 15.79 11.27
C HIS A 197 5.70 16.18 10.57
N ALA A 198 4.71 15.29 10.51
CA ALA A 198 3.38 15.58 9.96
C ALA A 198 2.34 15.84 11.06
N LEU A 199 2.67 15.64 12.34
CA LEU A 199 1.72 15.84 13.43
C LEU A 199 1.50 17.35 13.64
N HIS A 200 0.41 17.83 13.09
CA HIS A 200 -0.10 19.20 13.33
C HIS A 200 -1.60 19.09 13.60
N ALA A 201 -2.22 20.25 13.95
CA ALA A 201 -3.65 20.29 14.25
C ALA A 201 -4.48 19.59 13.15
N GLY A 202 -5.18 18.53 13.53
CA GLY A 202 -6.04 17.73 12.66
C GLY A 202 -5.33 16.60 11.92
N VAL A 203 -4.05 16.28 12.21
CA VAL A 203 -3.38 15.08 11.68
C VAL A 203 -3.06 14.13 12.84
N ARG A 204 -3.41 12.86 12.66
CA ARG A 204 -3.09 11.73 13.54
C ARG A 204 -2.41 10.64 12.71
N ILE A 205 -1.41 10.00 13.30
CA ILE A 205 -0.73 8.84 12.69
C ILE A 205 -0.68 7.73 13.72
N ASP A 206 -1.28 6.59 13.39
CA ASP A 206 -1.22 5.37 14.19
C ASP A 206 -0.26 4.41 13.46
N ALA A 207 0.89 4.12 14.05
CA ALA A 207 1.92 3.30 13.43
C ALA A 207 2.30 2.10 14.30
N GLY A 208 2.50 0.95 13.66
CA GLY A 208 3.04 -0.26 14.27
C GLY A 208 4.55 -0.47 14.01
N ILE A 209 5.21 0.54 13.43
CA ILE A 209 6.62 0.49 13.05
C ILE A 209 7.37 1.71 13.55
N GLU A 210 8.68 1.56 13.70
CA GLU A 210 9.65 2.64 13.95
C GLU A 210 10.90 2.43 13.10
N GLU A 211 11.82 3.39 13.09
CA GLU A 211 13.09 3.23 12.39
C GLU A 211 13.85 2.01 12.94
N GLY A 212 14.35 1.16 12.03
CA GLY A 212 14.99 -0.12 12.37
C GLY A 212 14.04 -1.31 12.46
N SER A 213 12.72 -1.10 12.46
CA SER A 213 11.77 -2.22 12.42
C SER A 213 11.91 -3.05 11.15
N GLU A 214 11.78 -4.37 11.29
CA GLU A 214 11.71 -5.31 10.18
C GLU A 214 10.26 -5.58 9.82
N VAL A 215 9.87 -5.29 8.57
CA VAL A 215 8.57 -5.69 8.01
C VAL A 215 8.69 -7.10 7.50
N SER A 216 8.07 -8.05 8.21
CA SER A 216 8.17 -9.48 7.93
C SER A 216 7.03 -9.98 7.04
N PRO A 217 7.20 -11.14 6.35
CA PRO A 217 6.16 -11.72 5.50
C PRO A 217 5.01 -12.40 6.28
N TRP A 218 5.13 -12.50 7.62
CA TRP A 218 4.24 -13.31 8.44
C TRP A 218 2.95 -12.61 8.87
N TYR A 219 2.91 -11.28 8.77
CA TYR A 219 1.79 -10.44 9.20
C TYR A 219 1.17 -9.71 8.01
N ASP A 220 0.10 -8.96 8.30
CA ASP A 220 -0.52 -8.06 7.33
C ASP A 220 0.47 -6.96 6.92
N PRO A 221 0.54 -6.57 5.64
CA PRO A 221 1.48 -5.54 5.18
C PRO A 221 1.14 -4.12 5.64
N MET A 222 0.02 -3.90 6.34
CA MET A 222 -0.35 -2.59 6.87
C MET A 222 0.60 -2.19 8.00
N VAL A 223 1.36 -1.12 7.80
CA VAL A 223 2.38 -0.65 8.74
C VAL A 223 1.97 0.59 9.52
N ALA A 224 1.08 1.40 8.95
CA ALA A 224 0.56 2.59 9.61
C ALA A 224 -0.78 3.03 9.00
N LYS A 225 -1.45 3.95 9.72
CA LYS A 225 -2.60 4.72 9.23
C LYS A 225 -2.27 6.20 9.36
N VAL A 226 -2.55 6.97 8.32
CA VAL A 226 -2.43 8.42 8.31
C VAL A 226 -3.83 9.00 8.24
N ILE A 227 -4.24 9.74 9.26
CA ILE A 227 -5.59 10.26 9.41
C ILE A 227 -5.53 11.79 9.41
N ALA A 228 -6.39 12.44 8.65
CA ALA A 228 -6.49 13.89 8.62
C ALA A 228 -7.93 14.34 8.82
N HIS A 229 -8.14 15.27 9.76
CA HIS A 229 -9.40 15.95 10.00
C HIS A 229 -9.32 17.38 9.50
N GLY A 230 -10.30 17.79 8.73
CA GLY A 230 -10.47 19.12 8.18
C GLY A 230 -11.82 19.76 8.58
N ARG A 231 -11.96 21.05 8.33
CA ARG A 231 -13.24 21.78 8.50
C ARG A 231 -14.31 21.24 7.55
N ASP A 232 -13.85 20.78 6.40
CA ASP A 232 -14.62 20.18 5.32
C ASP A 232 -13.76 19.13 4.60
N ARG A 233 -14.34 18.46 3.62
CA ARG A 233 -13.69 17.38 2.86
C ARG A 233 -12.44 17.85 2.11
N ASP A 234 -12.48 19.02 1.48
CA ASP A 234 -11.33 19.56 0.74
C ASP A 234 -10.16 19.91 1.67
N ASP A 235 -10.44 20.46 2.86
CA ASP A 235 -9.42 20.70 3.88
C ASP A 235 -8.82 19.37 4.41
N ALA A 236 -9.63 18.34 4.60
CA ALA A 236 -9.17 17.00 5.01
C ALA A 236 -8.27 16.37 3.91
N ILE A 237 -8.69 16.43 2.64
CA ILE A 237 -7.89 15.97 1.48
C ILE A 237 -6.53 16.67 1.44
N ARG A 238 -6.53 18.00 1.54
CA ARG A 238 -5.30 18.81 1.52
C ARG A 238 -4.35 18.43 2.65
N ARG A 239 -4.86 18.23 3.87
CA ARG A 239 -4.08 17.85 5.06
C ARG A 239 -3.52 16.45 4.94
N LEU A 240 -4.33 15.49 4.52
CA LEU A 240 -3.90 14.10 4.34
C LEU A 240 -2.79 14.00 3.30
N ARG A 241 -2.97 14.66 2.15
CA ARG A 241 -1.95 14.70 1.11
C ARG A 241 -0.64 15.29 1.61
N ALA A 242 -0.70 16.42 2.33
CA ALA A 242 0.48 17.05 2.92
C ALA A 242 1.16 16.12 3.95
N ALA A 243 0.39 15.43 4.79
CA ALA A 243 0.92 14.49 5.76
C ALA A 243 1.66 13.33 5.06
N LEU A 244 1.06 12.70 4.05
CA LEU A 244 1.69 11.62 3.27
C LEU A 244 2.97 12.08 2.57
N GLN A 245 3.00 13.30 2.03
CA GLN A 245 4.18 13.85 1.34
C GLN A 245 5.32 14.20 2.30
N ASN A 246 5.00 14.62 3.52
CA ASN A 246 5.98 15.05 4.52
C ASN A 246 6.54 13.90 5.39
N THR A 247 5.92 12.73 5.33
CA THR A 247 6.35 11.54 6.09
C THR A 247 6.53 10.31 5.19
N PRO A 248 7.42 10.39 4.18
CA PRO A 248 7.70 9.22 3.37
C PRO A 248 8.35 8.12 4.23
N LEU A 249 7.90 6.89 4.03
CA LEU A 249 8.53 5.70 4.57
C LEU A 249 9.66 5.29 3.62
N LEU A 250 10.92 5.28 4.10
CA LEU A 250 12.08 4.89 3.33
C LEU A 250 12.66 3.56 3.84
N GLY A 251 13.24 2.79 2.94
CA GLY A 251 13.85 1.49 3.23
C GLY A 251 13.18 0.33 2.52
N LEU A 252 11.88 0.41 2.29
CA LEU A 252 11.11 -0.58 1.54
C LEU A 252 10.05 0.11 0.68
N ARG A 253 9.60 -0.58 -0.36
CA ARG A 253 8.52 -0.07 -1.21
C ARG A 253 7.21 -0.07 -0.42
N ASN A 254 6.40 0.95 -0.66
CA ASN A 254 5.13 1.14 0.00
C ASN A 254 4.16 1.92 -0.89
N ASN A 255 2.90 1.97 -0.49
CA ASN A 255 1.85 2.63 -1.26
C ASN A 255 1.69 4.14 -0.96
N GLY A 256 2.59 4.76 -0.18
CA GLY A 256 2.43 6.15 0.28
C GLY A 256 2.24 7.17 -0.84
N ARG A 257 3.01 7.06 -1.94
CA ARG A 257 2.84 7.92 -3.12
C ARG A 257 1.50 7.70 -3.79
N PHE A 258 1.11 6.45 -4.01
CA PHE A 258 -0.18 6.10 -4.58
C PHE A 258 -1.34 6.68 -3.76
N LEU A 259 -1.28 6.61 -2.42
CA LEU A 259 -2.28 7.20 -1.53
C LEU A 259 -2.40 8.72 -1.70
N ALA A 260 -1.26 9.41 -1.79
CA ALA A 260 -1.22 10.86 -1.99
C ALA A 260 -1.82 11.29 -3.35
N ASP A 261 -1.59 10.49 -4.39
CA ASP A 261 -2.13 10.73 -5.72
C ASP A 261 -3.62 10.31 -5.80
N LEU A 262 -4.02 9.21 -5.14
CA LEU A 262 -5.41 8.75 -5.11
C LEU A 262 -6.33 9.75 -4.42
N VAL A 263 -5.93 10.31 -3.28
CA VAL A 263 -6.75 11.30 -2.55
C VAL A 263 -6.90 12.60 -3.33
N ASP A 264 -5.98 12.90 -4.24
CA ASP A 264 -6.01 14.06 -5.13
C ASP A 264 -6.67 13.77 -6.50
N HIS A 265 -6.91 12.50 -6.81
CA HIS A 265 -7.47 12.06 -8.08
C HIS A 265 -8.91 12.59 -8.26
N PRO A 266 -9.31 13.04 -9.49
CA PRO A 266 -10.65 13.58 -9.75
C PRO A 266 -11.80 12.64 -9.32
N ALA A 267 -11.65 11.32 -9.49
CA ALA A 267 -12.67 10.36 -9.07
C ALA A 267 -12.89 10.37 -7.54
N PHE A 268 -11.83 10.50 -6.75
CA PHE A 268 -11.95 10.63 -5.29
C PHE A 268 -12.51 12.00 -4.91
N ARG A 269 -11.94 13.09 -5.45
CA ARG A 269 -12.39 14.46 -5.16
C ARG A 269 -13.87 14.68 -5.48
N ASN A 270 -14.36 14.12 -6.60
CA ASN A 270 -15.75 14.25 -7.05
C ASN A 270 -16.69 13.18 -6.47
N ALA A 271 -16.24 12.42 -5.47
CA ALA A 271 -17.03 11.33 -4.87
C ALA A 271 -17.53 10.30 -5.89
N ALA A 272 -16.77 10.04 -6.95
CA ALA A 272 -17.11 9.11 -8.02
C ALA A 272 -16.46 7.71 -7.86
N MET A 273 -15.85 7.44 -6.70
CA MET A 273 -15.28 6.12 -6.41
C MET A 273 -16.37 5.04 -6.38
N THR A 274 -16.02 3.85 -6.85
CA THR A 274 -16.78 2.61 -6.68
C THR A 274 -15.87 1.51 -6.15
N THR A 275 -16.43 0.45 -5.60
CA THR A 275 -15.66 -0.65 -4.98
C THR A 275 -14.76 -1.41 -5.95
N THR A 276 -14.96 -1.24 -7.25
CA THR A 276 -14.21 -1.93 -8.33
C THR A 276 -13.31 -1.00 -9.12
N LEU A 277 -13.35 0.32 -8.86
CA LEU A 277 -12.71 1.30 -9.74
C LEU A 277 -11.17 1.17 -9.78
N ILE A 278 -10.53 0.89 -8.65
CA ILE A 278 -9.06 0.71 -8.61
C ILE A 278 -8.65 -0.54 -9.40
N ASP A 279 -9.43 -1.63 -9.32
CA ASP A 279 -9.18 -2.84 -10.09
C ASP A 279 -9.35 -2.58 -11.60
N GLN A 280 -10.38 -1.82 -12.00
CA GLN A 280 -10.58 -1.38 -13.39
C GLN A 280 -9.42 -0.49 -13.89
N TRP A 281 -8.90 0.40 -13.04
CA TRP A 281 -7.72 1.21 -13.37
C TRP A 281 -6.47 0.38 -13.58
N GLN A 282 -6.30 -0.67 -12.81
CA GLN A 282 -5.17 -1.60 -12.98
C GLN A 282 -5.25 -2.32 -14.35
N GLU A 283 -6.44 -2.73 -14.78
CA GLU A 283 -6.67 -3.36 -16.08
C GLU A 283 -6.51 -2.36 -17.24
N ALA A 284 -6.94 -1.11 -17.04
CA ALA A 284 -6.87 -0.04 -18.03
C ALA A 284 -5.50 0.62 -18.16
N GLY A 285 -4.57 0.36 -17.23
CA GLY A 285 -3.25 1.00 -17.21
C GLY A 285 -3.29 2.48 -16.83
N GLU A 286 -4.18 2.85 -15.87
CA GLU A 286 -4.32 4.22 -15.39
C GLU A 286 -2.96 4.80 -14.95
N PRO A 287 -2.62 6.05 -15.33
CA PRO A 287 -1.36 6.69 -14.96
C PRO A 287 -1.05 6.69 -13.46
N LEU A 288 -2.07 6.73 -12.61
CA LEU A 288 -1.95 6.62 -11.16
C LEU A 288 -1.24 5.33 -10.70
N LEU A 289 -1.33 4.26 -11.50
CA LEU A 289 -0.73 2.95 -11.24
C LEU A 289 0.52 2.69 -12.09
N GLN A 290 1.07 3.73 -12.71
CA GLN A 290 2.35 3.68 -13.38
C GLN A 290 3.44 4.21 -12.45
N ARG A 291 4.57 3.49 -12.39
CA ARG A 291 5.69 3.90 -11.53
C ARG A 291 6.25 5.26 -11.97
N PRO A 292 6.35 6.24 -11.06
CA PRO A 292 6.99 7.51 -11.38
C PRO A 292 8.45 7.29 -11.80
N VAL A 293 8.83 7.88 -12.91
CA VAL A 293 10.23 7.86 -13.42
C VAL A 293 10.94 9.10 -12.89
N PRO A 294 12.17 8.97 -12.34
CA PRO A 294 12.94 10.14 -11.91
C PRO A 294 13.33 11.01 -13.11
N GLY A 295 13.10 12.31 -12.98
CA GLY A 295 13.59 13.29 -13.95
C GLY A 295 15.11 13.49 -13.86
N ASP A 296 15.70 14.13 -14.88
CA ASP A 296 17.14 14.39 -14.96
C ASP A 296 17.67 15.15 -13.74
N ASP A 297 16.85 16.02 -13.15
CA ASP A 297 17.18 16.75 -11.93
C ASP A 297 17.38 15.82 -10.71
N LEU A 298 16.59 14.75 -10.59
CA LEU A 298 16.75 13.77 -9.51
C LEU A 298 17.98 12.89 -9.70
N TRP A 299 18.32 12.52 -10.94
CA TRP A 299 19.56 11.84 -11.25
C TRP A 299 20.77 12.70 -10.89
N CYS A 300 20.74 14.00 -11.25
CA CYS A 300 21.80 14.93 -10.92
C CYS A 300 21.93 15.16 -9.40
N LEU A 301 20.80 15.27 -8.70
CA LEU A 301 20.79 15.37 -7.23
C LEU A 301 21.37 14.11 -6.56
N ALA A 302 20.98 12.92 -7.04
CA ALA A 302 21.51 11.66 -6.53
C ALA A 302 23.02 11.56 -6.74
N ALA A 303 23.52 11.87 -7.95
CA ALA A 303 24.96 11.86 -8.24
C ALA A 303 25.73 12.87 -7.38
N ALA A 304 25.21 14.08 -7.19
CA ALA A 304 25.82 15.07 -6.32
C ALA A 304 25.86 14.63 -4.85
N THR A 305 24.79 13.96 -4.40
CA THR A 305 24.68 13.42 -3.03
C THR A 305 25.73 12.34 -2.80
N PHE A 306 25.88 11.36 -3.71
CA PHE A 306 26.94 10.35 -3.62
C PHE A 306 28.34 10.97 -3.70
N ALA A 307 28.55 11.99 -4.57
CA ALA A 307 29.85 12.64 -4.70
C ALA A 307 30.33 13.35 -3.42
N LEU A 308 29.40 13.72 -2.52
CA LEU A 308 29.67 14.44 -1.27
C LEU A 308 29.38 13.64 0.01
N GLN A 309 29.00 12.36 -0.09
CA GLN A 309 28.61 11.57 1.10
C GLN A 309 29.74 11.47 2.16
N ASP A 310 30.99 11.43 1.74
CA ASP A 310 32.18 11.40 2.61
C ASP A 310 32.69 12.81 2.96
N GLY A 311 31.88 13.83 2.73
CA GLY A 311 32.25 15.24 2.86
C GLY A 311 32.92 15.80 1.60
N PRO A 312 33.25 17.10 1.58
CA PRO A 312 34.01 17.70 0.49
C PRO A 312 35.47 17.19 0.58
N GLY A 313 35.64 15.90 0.27
CA GLY A 313 36.85 15.12 0.49
C GLY A 313 38.11 15.82 0.07
N TRP A 314 39.16 15.75 0.89
CA TRP A 314 40.47 16.17 0.54
C TRP A 314 40.93 15.34 -0.68
N ARG A 315 41.08 15.98 -1.82
CA ARG A 315 41.70 15.40 -3.02
C ARG A 315 42.97 16.19 -3.35
N ALA A 316 44.07 15.47 -3.52
CA ALA A 316 45.38 16.08 -3.83
C ALA A 316 45.34 16.95 -5.10
N ASN A 317 44.49 16.59 -6.08
CA ASN A 317 44.19 17.35 -7.26
C ASN A 317 42.73 17.79 -7.23
N SER A 318 42.49 19.06 -6.93
CA SER A 318 41.17 19.65 -7.03
C SER A 318 40.73 19.56 -8.49
N VAL A 319 39.67 18.81 -8.82
CA VAL A 319 38.88 19.11 -10.02
C VAL A 319 38.97 18.13 -11.19
N ALA A 320 39.43 16.92 -11.02
CA ALA A 320 39.15 15.92 -12.06
C ALA A 320 37.69 15.51 -12.00
N ALA A 321 36.96 15.72 -13.09
CA ALA A 321 35.64 15.14 -13.25
C ALA A 321 35.74 13.61 -13.37
N TYR A 322 34.81 12.90 -12.72
CA TYR A 322 34.72 11.43 -12.77
C TYR A 322 33.30 10.97 -12.99
N GLY A 323 33.13 9.74 -13.44
CA GLY A 323 31.82 9.13 -13.65
C GLY A 323 31.30 8.44 -12.40
N ILE A 324 30.01 8.64 -12.09
CA ILE A 324 29.25 7.85 -11.11
C ILE A 324 28.20 7.08 -11.90
N PRO A 325 28.31 5.75 -12.00
CA PRO A 325 27.28 4.92 -12.59
C PRO A 325 26.17 4.71 -11.56
N LEU A 326 24.95 5.15 -11.88
CA LEU A 326 23.78 5.01 -11.06
C LEU A 326 22.72 4.18 -11.77
N GLN A 327 22.03 3.36 -10.99
CA GLN A 327 20.83 2.64 -11.37
C GLN A 327 19.64 3.13 -10.56
N CYS A 328 18.49 3.32 -11.22
CA CYS A 328 17.18 3.48 -10.56
C CYS A 328 16.18 2.67 -11.37
N GLU A 329 15.55 1.68 -10.71
CA GLU A 329 14.72 0.66 -11.37
C GLU A 329 15.48 0.01 -12.55
N ASP A 330 14.87 0.00 -13.75
CA ASP A 330 15.46 -0.56 -14.98
C ASP A 330 16.36 0.43 -15.74
N SER A 331 16.47 1.66 -15.25
CA SER A 331 17.25 2.72 -15.90
C SER A 331 18.65 2.82 -15.31
N ASN A 332 19.65 2.94 -16.19
CA ASN A 332 21.06 3.09 -15.82
C ASN A 332 21.64 4.32 -16.51
N HIS A 333 22.30 5.18 -15.73
CA HIS A 333 23.01 6.34 -16.23
C HIS A 333 24.40 6.46 -15.60
N THR A 334 25.39 6.86 -16.38
CA THR A 334 26.69 7.28 -15.86
C THR A 334 26.75 8.80 -15.91
N LEU A 335 26.70 9.43 -14.72
CA LEU A 335 26.76 10.88 -14.60
C LEU A 335 28.23 11.30 -14.39
N ARG A 336 28.63 12.34 -15.08
CA ARG A 336 29.94 12.94 -14.87
C ARG A 336 29.83 14.02 -13.82
N VAL A 337 30.54 13.86 -12.70
CA VAL A 337 30.49 14.79 -11.58
C VAL A 337 31.83 15.47 -11.37
N GLN A 338 31.79 16.74 -10.96
CA GLN A 338 32.95 17.56 -10.64
C GLN A 338 32.69 18.35 -9.38
N PRO A 339 32.93 17.78 -8.19
CA PRO A 339 32.77 18.49 -6.91
C PRO A 339 33.90 19.51 -6.74
N ASP A 340 33.55 20.66 -6.16
CA ASP A 340 34.52 21.65 -5.72
C ASP A 340 34.67 21.67 -4.19
N ARG A 341 35.58 22.53 -3.67
CA ARG A 341 35.84 22.66 -2.23
C ARG A 341 34.73 23.41 -1.49
N THR A 342 33.76 23.99 -2.18
CA THR A 342 32.68 24.79 -1.59
C THR A 342 31.39 23.97 -1.43
N GLY A 343 31.38 22.68 -1.80
CA GLY A 343 30.21 21.84 -1.79
C GLY A 343 29.33 22.02 -3.05
N LEU A 344 29.82 22.71 -4.08
CA LEU A 344 29.19 22.76 -5.39
C LEU A 344 29.66 21.58 -6.22
N VAL A 345 28.72 20.86 -6.81
CA VAL A 345 28.97 19.76 -7.75
C VAL A 345 28.42 20.14 -9.11
N ARG A 346 29.26 20.19 -10.13
CA ARG A 346 28.81 20.23 -11.52
C ARG A 346 28.52 18.82 -11.97
N VAL A 347 27.33 18.61 -12.47
CA VAL A 347 26.86 17.30 -12.92
C VAL A 347 26.48 17.36 -14.39
N GLU A 348 27.00 16.42 -15.17
CA GLU A 348 26.67 16.28 -16.60
C GLU A 348 25.91 14.96 -16.80
N LEU A 349 24.71 15.04 -17.40
CA LEU A 349 23.91 13.90 -17.86
C LEU A 349 23.63 14.07 -19.35
N GLY A 350 24.26 13.27 -20.17
CA GLY A 350 24.20 13.45 -21.63
C GLY A 350 24.74 14.83 -22.07
N THR A 351 23.86 15.65 -22.65
CA THR A 351 24.17 17.02 -23.08
C THR A 351 23.79 18.08 -22.06
N GLN A 352 23.08 17.70 -21.00
CA GLN A 352 22.62 18.62 -19.96
C GLN A 352 23.70 18.80 -18.89
N ARG A 353 23.75 20.02 -18.33
CA ARG A 353 24.66 20.38 -17.23
C ARG A 353 23.85 21.07 -16.14
N HIS A 354 24.07 20.62 -14.90
CA HIS A 354 23.45 21.19 -13.72
C HIS A 354 24.51 21.56 -12.68
N GLU A 355 24.24 22.61 -11.95
CA GLU A 355 25.01 23.00 -10.77
C GLU A 355 24.21 22.67 -9.52
N VAL A 356 24.71 21.70 -8.74
CA VAL A 356 24.06 21.25 -7.48
C VAL A 356 24.96 21.65 -6.32
N ARG A 357 24.43 22.46 -5.41
CA ARG A 357 25.09 22.81 -4.16
C ARG A 357 24.35 22.20 -3.00
N ILE A 358 25.01 21.36 -2.21
CA ILE A 358 24.45 20.77 -0.99
C ILE A 358 24.87 21.64 0.19
N PHE A 359 23.88 22.18 0.92
CA PHE A 359 24.10 23.03 2.11
C PHE A 359 24.15 22.22 3.39
N GLY A 360 23.57 21.04 3.42
CA GLY A 360 23.56 20.16 4.57
C GLY A 360 22.70 18.94 4.36
N PHE A 361 23.06 17.90 5.07
CA PHE A 361 22.32 16.67 5.16
C PHE A 361 22.16 16.38 6.65
N ASP A 362 21.04 16.77 7.23
CA ASP A 362 20.80 16.74 8.66
C ASP A 362 19.45 16.11 8.94
N ASP A 363 19.43 15.09 9.79
CA ASP A 363 18.25 14.30 10.14
C ASP A 363 17.46 13.82 8.91
N GLY A 364 18.17 13.42 7.84
CA GLY A 364 17.58 12.99 6.57
C GLY A 364 17.00 14.12 5.72
N ALA A 365 17.07 15.37 6.15
CA ALA A 365 16.73 16.53 5.34
C ALA A 365 17.94 16.97 4.50
N LEU A 366 17.85 16.77 3.19
CA LEU A 366 18.85 17.20 2.21
C LEU A 366 18.46 18.59 1.71
N ARG A 367 19.20 19.63 2.16
CA ARG A 367 19.03 21.01 1.69
C ARG A 367 20.00 21.28 0.56
N TYR A 368 19.48 21.64 -0.57
CA TYR A 368 20.28 21.86 -1.78
C TYR A 368 19.79 23.05 -2.61
N GLU A 369 20.67 23.52 -3.48
CA GLU A 369 20.36 24.45 -4.56
C GLU A 369 20.73 23.79 -5.88
N MET A 370 19.81 23.83 -6.81
CA MET A 370 20.04 23.35 -8.17
C MET A 370 19.72 24.46 -9.12
N ASP A 371 20.70 24.85 -9.94
CA ASP A 371 20.59 25.91 -10.93
C ASP A 371 20.02 27.22 -10.34
N GLY A 372 20.49 27.60 -9.15
CA GLY A 372 20.08 28.80 -8.44
C GLY A 372 18.75 28.69 -7.67
N VAL A 373 18.05 27.55 -7.70
CA VAL A 373 16.80 27.32 -6.98
C VAL A 373 17.04 26.47 -5.74
N ARG A 374 16.76 27.04 -4.57
CA ARG A 374 16.86 26.30 -3.29
C ARG A 374 15.65 25.40 -3.07
N ARG A 375 15.95 24.16 -2.70
CA ARG A 375 14.97 23.10 -2.48
C ARG A 375 15.37 22.23 -1.29
N GLN A 376 14.44 21.39 -0.86
CA GLN A 376 14.65 20.37 0.15
C GLN A 376 14.14 19.03 -0.35
N ALA A 377 14.86 17.96 -0.03
CA ALA A 377 14.46 16.58 -0.21
C ALA A 377 14.59 15.85 1.13
N LEU A 378 13.93 14.70 1.26
CA LEU A 378 14.23 13.74 2.31
C LEU A 378 15.08 12.62 1.72
N ALA A 379 16.15 12.26 2.39
CA ALA A 379 17.07 11.26 1.89
C ALA A 379 17.59 10.35 3.01
N CYS A 380 17.94 9.12 2.64
CA CYS A 380 18.62 8.17 3.51
C CYS A 380 19.63 7.41 2.65
N ILE A 381 20.91 7.44 3.06
CA ILE A 381 21.96 6.66 2.41
C ILE A 381 22.21 5.41 3.26
N HIS A 382 22.23 4.27 2.61
CA HIS A 382 22.60 3.00 3.23
C HIS A 382 23.44 2.20 2.25
N GLU A 383 24.71 1.99 2.59
CA GLU A 383 25.71 1.36 1.72
C GLU A 383 25.79 2.06 0.35
N SER A 384 25.46 1.36 -0.73
CA SER A 384 25.45 1.87 -2.10
C SER A 384 24.08 2.39 -2.55
N GLU A 385 23.09 2.48 -1.65
CA GLU A 385 21.73 2.92 -1.98
C GLU A 385 21.43 4.29 -1.38
N LEU A 386 20.86 5.15 -2.20
CA LEU A 386 20.29 6.43 -1.81
C LEU A 386 18.76 6.37 -2.01
N HIS A 387 18.01 6.34 -0.91
CA HIS A 387 16.58 6.58 -0.94
C HIS A 387 16.33 8.09 -0.94
N LEU A 388 15.75 8.61 -2.00
CA LEU A 388 15.51 10.03 -2.19
C LEU A 388 14.01 10.30 -2.35
N ALA A 389 13.44 11.09 -1.44
CA ALA A 389 12.03 11.49 -1.49
C ALA A 389 11.91 12.98 -1.82
N VAL A 390 11.22 13.28 -2.92
CA VAL A 390 10.94 14.64 -3.40
C VAL A 390 9.47 14.74 -3.74
N ALA A 391 8.77 15.70 -3.17
CA ALA A 391 7.34 15.94 -3.40
C ALA A 391 6.46 14.67 -3.24
N GLY A 392 6.81 13.80 -2.29
CA GLY A 392 6.09 12.55 -2.01
C GLY A 392 6.48 11.36 -2.90
N SER A 393 7.27 11.56 -3.96
CA SER A 393 7.84 10.45 -4.75
C SER A 393 9.11 9.96 -4.07
N VAL A 394 9.24 8.65 -3.93
CA VAL A 394 10.44 8.00 -3.42
C VAL A 394 11.13 7.26 -4.56
N HIS A 395 12.40 7.56 -4.77
CA HIS A 395 13.26 6.88 -5.73
C HIS A 395 14.47 6.29 -5.02
N VAL A 396 14.86 5.09 -5.40
CA VAL A 396 16.05 4.42 -4.85
C VAL A 396 17.11 4.39 -5.95
N PHE A 397 18.17 5.18 -5.74
CA PHE A 397 19.33 5.19 -6.61
C PHE A 397 20.40 4.29 -6.01
N ARG A 398 20.97 3.43 -6.82
CA ARG A 398 22.07 2.55 -6.42
C ARG A 398 23.32 2.90 -7.22
N GLU A 399 24.45 3.09 -6.53
CA GLU A 399 25.75 3.18 -7.20
C GLU A 399 26.14 1.78 -7.71
N VAL A 400 26.36 1.67 -9.02
CA VAL A 400 26.71 0.40 -9.67
C VAL A 400 28.21 0.19 -9.54
N SER A 401 28.61 -0.87 -8.83
CA SER A 401 30.02 -1.22 -8.71
C SER A 401 30.63 -1.59 -10.08
N ALA A 402 31.84 -1.08 -10.36
CA ALA A 402 32.60 -1.52 -11.50
C ALA A 402 33.06 -3.00 -11.44
N PHE A 403 32.95 -3.60 -10.26
CA PHE A 403 33.18 -5.02 -10.01
C PHE A 403 31.84 -5.77 -10.05
N PRO A 404 31.54 -6.51 -11.14
CA PRO A 404 30.25 -7.20 -11.24
C PRO A 404 30.12 -8.25 -10.15
N ASN A 405 29.07 -8.13 -9.33
CA ASN A 405 28.62 -9.22 -8.47
C ASN A 405 28.04 -10.31 -9.37
N ARG A 406 28.62 -11.51 -9.37
CA ARG A 406 28.17 -12.63 -10.18
C ARG A 406 26.74 -13.10 -9.87
N ASP A 407 26.17 -12.64 -8.75
CA ASP A 407 24.84 -13.07 -8.27
C ASP A 407 23.68 -12.14 -8.69
N ALA A 408 23.94 -11.03 -9.39
CA ALA A 408 22.94 -10.00 -9.66
C ALA A 408 22.31 -10.04 -11.08
N ALA A 409 22.75 -10.94 -11.97
CA ALA A 409 22.07 -11.14 -13.25
C ALA A 409 20.78 -11.91 -13.01
N GLN A 410 19.62 -11.39 -13.47
CA GLN A 410 18.41 -12.18 -13.58
C GLN A 410 18.70 -13.38 -14.49
N ASP A 411 19.02 -14.51 -13.88
CA ASP A 411 19.31 -15.75 -14.57
C ASP A 411 17.97 -16.41 -14.92
N ALA A 412 17.53 -16.31 -16.16
CA ALA A 412 16.29 -16.90 -16.66
C ALA A 412 16.22 -18.43 -16.45
N THR A 413 17.36 -19.07 -16.14
CA THR A 413 17.43 -20.49 -15.81
C THR A 413 17.06 -20.77 -14.35
N ARG A 414 16.91 -19.74 -13.50
CA ARG A 414 16.71 -19.87 -12.06
C ARG A 414 15.49 -19.09 -11.58
N ALA A 415 14.43 -19.82 -11.29
CA ALA A 415 13.22 -19.24 -10.73
C ALA A 415 13.35 -19.13 -9.20
N ARG A 416 13.37 -17.88 -8.70
CA ARG A 416 13.57 -17.56 -7.28
C ARG A 416 12.32 -16.98 -6.65
N ALA A 417 12.09 -17.27 -5.36
CA ALA A 417 10.96 -16.73 -4.60
C ALA A 417 11.00 -15.17 -4.62
N PRO A 418 9.93 -14.51 -5.05
CA PRO A 418 9.87 -13.05 -5.11
C PRO A 418 9.83 -12.42 -3.72
N VAL A 419 9.30 -13.15 -2.74
CA VAL A 419 9.18 -12.76 -1.33
C VAL A 419 9.34 -13.99 -0.44
N ALA A 420 9.65 -13.78 0.83
CA ALA A 420 9.57 -14.83 1.84
C ALA A 420 8.10 -15.22 2.08
N GLY A 421 7.83 -16.52 2.20
CA GLY A 421 6.45 -16.99 2.37
C GLY A 421 6.36 -18.51 2.41
N LYS A 422 5.13 -19.02 2.33
CA LYS A 422 4.84 -20.45 2.32
C LYS A 422 4.51 -20.90 0.89
N VAL A 423 5.16 -21.94 0.41
CA VAL A 423 4.81 -22.59 -0.86
C VAL A 423 3.45 -23.26 -0.71
N THR A 424 2.46 -22.81 -1.49
CA THR A 424 1.11 -23.39 -1.46
C THR A 424 0.91 -24.43 -2.54
N GLN A 425 1.53 -24.21 -3.72
CA GLN A 425 1.41 -25.13 -4.85
C GLN A 425 2.70 -25.17 -5.65
N VAL A 426 3.02 -26.35 -6.19
CA VAL A 426 4.07 -26.60 -7.19
C VAL A 426 3.39 -27.24 -8.39
N GLN A 427 3.46 -26.58 -9.56
CA GLN A 427 2.75 -27.02 -10.78
C GLN A 427 3.66 -27.72 -11.78
N VAL A 428 4.95 -27.85 -11.49
CA VAL A 428 5.92 -28.46 -12.37
C VAL A 428 6.71 -29.58 -11.66
N ALA A 429 7.15 -30.54 -12.42
CA ALA A 429 8.04 -31.62 -11.99
C ALA A 429 9.34 -31.61 -12.81
N VAL A 430 10.37 -32.24 -12.27
CA VAL A 430 11.63 -32.44 -13.00
C VAL A 430 11.37 -33.17 -14.32
N GLY A 431 11.84 -32.60 -15.41
CA GLY A 431 11.66 -33.11 -16.77
C GLY A 431 10.53 -32.43 -17.55
N ASP A 432 9.68 -31.66 -16.92
CA ASP A 432 8.60 -30.95 -17.61
C ASP A 432 9.14 -29.86 -18.55
N ALA A 433 8.53 -29.74 -19.74
CA ALA A 433 8.76 -28.61 -20.62
C ALA A 433 7.88 -27.44 -20.16
N VAL A 434 8.45 -26.23 -20.11
CA VAL A 434 7.76 -25.02 -19.69
C VAL A 434 7.89 -23.93 -20.75
N ALA A 435 6.82 -23.18 -20.97
CA ALA A 435 6.79 -22.02 -21.84
C ALA A 435 7.09 -20.72 -21.07
N LEU A 436 7.53 -19.69 -21.76
CA LEU A 436 7.65 -18.34 -21.19
C LEU A 436 6.32 -17.91 -20.54
N GLY A 437 6.36 -17.43 -19.31
CA GLY A 437 5.19 -17.03 -18.54
C GLY A 437 4.38 -18.15 -17.88
N GLN A 438 4.73 -19.41 -18.12
CA GLN A 438 4.06 -20.55 -17.48
C GLN A 438 4.27 -20.53 -15.97
N ALA A 439 3.19 -20.69 -15.20
CA ALA A 439 3.24 -20.77 -13.74
C ALA A 439 4.00 -22.01 -13.27
N LEU A 440 4.92 -21.83 -12.33
CA LEU A 440 5.78 -22.86 -11.78
C LEU A 440 5.44 -23.20 -10.33
N VAL A 441 5.48 -22.20 -9.47
CA VAL A 441 5.30 -22.33 -8.01
C VAL A 441 4.46 -21.17 -7.51
N CYS A 442 3.54 -21.45 -6.59
CA CYS A 442 2.78 -20.43 -5.86
C CYS A 442 3.34 -20.26 -4.46
N VAL A 443 3.68 -19.03 -4.09
CA VAL A 443 4.11 -18.64 -2.74
C VAL A 443 3.04 -17.77 -2.12
N GLU A 444 2.52 -18.15 -0.95
CA GLU A 444 1.62 -17.31 -0.15
C GLU A 444 2.44 -16.49 0.84
N ALA A 445 2.28 -15.16 0.79
CA ALA A 445 2.84 -14.23 1.75
C ALA A 445 1.82 -13.14 2.06
N MET A 446 1.73 -12.69 3.31
CA MET A 446 0.86 -11.58 3.73
C MET A 446 -0.59 -11.70 3.19
N LYS A 447 -1.17 -12.92 3.24
CA LYS A 447 -2.51 -13.26 2.73
C LYS A 447 -2.69 -13.14 1.20
N MET A 448 -1.61 -13.00 0.44
CA MET A 448 -1.62 -12.94 -1.01
C MET A 448 -0.93 -14.17 -1.61
N GLU A 449 -1.50 -14.71 -2.67
CA GLU A 449 -0.89 -15.76 -3.49
C GLU A 449 -0.13 -15.14 -4.65
N MET A 450 1.15 -15.47 -4.77
CA MET A 450 2.01 -15.00 -5.85
C MET A 450 2.54 -16.17 -6.66
N TRP A 451 2.30 -16.12 -7.96
CA TRP A 451 2.77 -17.11 -8.90
C TRP A 451 4.13 -16.73 -9.46
N LEU A 452 5.09 -17.60 -9.22
CA LEU A 452 6.37 -17.57 -9.89
C LEU A 452 6.22 -18.23 -11.26
N SER A 453 6.57 -17.49 -12.31
CA SER A 453 6.45 -17.95 -13.71
C SER A 453 7.81 -18.10 -14.36
N ALA A 454 7.90 -18.99 -15.36
CA ALA A 454 9.10 -19.18 -16.15
C ALA A 454 9.46 -17.89 -16.93
N GLN A 455 10.71 -17.46 -16.84
CA GLN A 455 11.21 -16.27 -17.51
C GLN A 455 11.69 -16.58 -18.95
N ALA A 456 11.77 -17.85 -19.33
CA ALA A 456 12.08 -18.32 -20.67
C ALA A 456 11.48 -19.71 -20.88
N ALA A 457 11.35 -20.13 -22.13
CA ALA A 457 11.00 -21.51 -22.48
C ALA A 457 12.18 -22.44 -22.21
N GLY A 458 11.89 -23.64 -21.71
CA GLY A 458 12.93 -24.61 -21.38
C GLY A 458 12.38 -25.87 -20.73
N ARG A 459 13.27 -26.65 -20.12
CA ARG A 459 12.95 -27.89 -19.39
C ARG A 459 13.35 -27.77 -17.93
N VAL A 460 12.48 -28.14 -17.01
CA VAL A 460 12.75 -28.16 -15.57
C VAL A 460 13.79 -29.21 -15.26
N THR A 461 14.90 -28.81 -14.67
CA THR A 461 16.01 -29.71 -14.27
C THR A 461 15.95 -30.03 -12.78
N VAL A 462 15.61 -29.06 -11.93
CA VAL A 462 15.51 -29.25 -10.48
C VAL A 462 14.30 -28.48 -9.93
N VAL A 463 13.61 -29.09 -8.97
CA VAL A 463 12.58 -28.44 -8.14
C VAL A 463 13.04 -28.55 -6.69
N HIS A 464 13.33 -27.40 -6.07
CA HIS A 464 13.88 -27.27 -4.71
C HIS A 464 12.81 -27.10 -3.63
N ALA A 465 11.54 -26.94 -4.02
CA ALA A 465 10.45 -26.62 -3.10
C ALA A 465 9.30 -27.62 -3.20
N GLN A 466 8.63 -27.85 -2.07
CA GLN A 466 7.42 -28.65 -1.97
C GLN A 466 6.29 -27.82 -1.36
N ALA A 467 5.03 -28.19 -1.65
CA ALA A 467 3.88 -27.55 -1.02
C ALA A 467 3.96 -27.73 0.51
N GLY A 468 3.88 -26.62 1.23
CA GLY A 468 4.04 -26.54 2.68
C GLY A 468 5.37 -25.97 3.15
N ASP A 469 6.40 -25.90 2.29
CA ASP A 469 7.71 -25.34 2.64
C ASP A 469 7.65 -23.87 2.93
N GLN A 470 8.47 -23.44 3.90
CA GLN A 470 8.77 -22.03 4.16
C GLN A 470 10.01 -21.63 3.37
N VAL A 471 9.92 -20.51 2.64
CA VAL A 471 11.00 -20.04 1.79
C VAL A 471 11.33 -18.58 2.08
N GLU A 472 12.60 -18.21 1.97
CA GLU A 472 13.06 -16.84 2.09
C GLU A 472 12.96 -16.11 0.74
N SER A 473 12.93 -14.78 0.77
CA SER A 473 13.02 -13.98 -0.44
C SER A 473 14.34 -14.26 -1.18
N GLY A 474 14.25 -14.49 -2.49
CA GLY A 474 15.40 -14.86 -3.32
C GLY A 474 15.79 -16.36 -3.25
N ALA A 475 15.11 -17.19 -2.43
CA ALA A 475 15.34 -18.63 -2.39
C ALA A 475 15.13 -19.26 -3.78
N LEU A 476 16.07 -20.11 -4.21
CA LEU A 476 15.96 -20.81 -5.48
C LEU A 476 14.91 -21.92 -5.38
N LEU A 477 13.87 -21.87 -6.21
CA LEU A 477 12.75 -22.81 -6.16
C LEU A 477 12.73 -23.78 -7.33
N VAL A 478 13.08 -23.32 -8.55
CA VAL A 478 13.09 -24.14 -9.75
C VAL A 478 14.30 -23.77 -10.61
N GLU A 479 14.95 -24.78 -11.17
CA GLU A 479 15.98 -24.59 -12.19
C GLU A 479 15.47 -25.09 -13.55
N ILE A 480 15.77 -24.32 -14.60
CA ILE A 480 15.30 -24.55 -15.96
C ILE A 480 16.52 -24.56 -16.90
N GLU A 481 16.66 -25.59 -17.72
CA GLU A 481 17.57 -25.60 -18.84
C GLU A 481 16.88 -25.00 -20.05
N LEU A 482 17.46 -23.93 -20.61
CA LEU A 482 16.88 -23.25 -21.77
C LEU A 482 16.93 -24.12 -23.01
N GLU A 483 15.88 -24.11 -23.82
CA GLU A 483 15.92 -24.70 -25.14
C GLU A 483 16.86 -23.87 -26.01
N ASN A 484 17.97 -24.45 -26.41
CA ASN A 484 18.85 -23.84 -27.42
C ASN A 484 18.07 -23.70 -28.74
N ASN A 485 17.58 -22.53 -29.06
CA ASN A 485 17.19 -22.21 -30.44
C ASN A 485 18.46 -22.29 -31.30
N THR A 486 18.76 -23.46 -31.79
CA THR A 486 19.63 -23.62 -32.96
C THR A 486 18.84 -23.05 -34.16
N GLU A 487 19.04 -21.76 -34.43
CA GLU A 487 18.68 -21.22 -35.75
C GLU A 487 19.40 -22.05 -36.81
N THR A 488 18.62 -22.75 -37.61
CA THR A 488 19.05 -23.31 -38.91
C THR A 488 18.74 -22.29 -39.99
#